data_236596ef8018741bca4fdcefe69dc11b
#
_entry.id   236596ef8018741bca4fdcefe69dc11b
#
_cell.length_a   1.000
_cell.length_b   1.000
_cell.length_c   1.000
_cell.angle_alpha   90.00
_cell.angle_beta   90.00
_cell.angle_gamma   90.00
#
_symmetry.space_group_name_H-M   'P 1'
#
loop_
_entity.id
_entity.type
_entity.pdbx_description
1 polymer ?
#
loop_
_entity_poly.entity_id
_entity_poly.type
_entity_poly.pdbx_seq_one_letter_code
_entity_poly.pdbx_strand_id
1 'polypeptide(L)'
;MTLAERFPYGNALLVETPLEDLPEAWQAGLALPQPQPTLAPEQLALTCPQTGPVFGGQADRRSLYLLYAHLKEAPTLQPGDAIGCGQTLGAIGESGNALNPHLHLEVRVGPAGVRFTSMAHYDASASLEEMENYCVWRVSGLFQLVDPLQLLALSP
;
A
#
# COMPACT_ATOMS: atom_id res chain seq x y z
N MET A 1 -5.27 -18.73 -4.49
CA MET A 1 -6.10 -18.20 -3.38
C MET A 1 -6.47 -16.78 -3.77
N THR A 2 -7.72 -16.55 -4.12
CA THR A 2 -8.20 -15.22 -4.53
C THR A 2 -8.04 -14.27 -3.35
N LEU A 3 -7.41 -13.12 -3.57
CA LEU A 3 -7.31 -12.02 -2.60
C LEU A 3 -8.69 -11.41 -2.26
N ALA A 4 -9.76 -12.03 -2.74
CA ALA A 4 -11.14 -11.67 -2.49
C ALA A 4 -11.45 -11.86 -1.01
N GLU A 5 -11.93 -10.83 -0.38
CA GLU A 5 -12.47 -10.82 0.99
C GLU A 5 -11.46 -10.78 2.15
N ARG A 6 -10.17 -10.48 1.93
CA ARG A 6 -9.23 -10.31 3.04
C ARG A 6 -9.46 -8.98 3.74
N PHE A 7 -9.60 -9.05 5.05
CA PHE A 7 -9.78 -7.88 5.91
C PHE A 7 -8.43 -7.17 6.16
N PRO A 8 -8.31 -5.82 6.13
CA PRO A 8 -9.40 -4.86 5.91
C PRO A 8 -9.67 -4.49 4.45
N TYR A 9 -8.73 -4.72 3.53
CA TYR A 9 -8.74 -4.13 2.18
C TYR A 9 -9.66 -4.84 1.17
N GLY A 10 -9.99 -6.11 1.40
CA GLY A 10 -10.74 -6.91 0.42
C GLY A 10 -9.94 -7.10 -0.88
N ASN A 11 -10.63 -6.99 -2.01
CA ASN A 11 -9.99 -6.98 -3.32
C ASN A 11 -9.21 -5.68 -3.49
N ALA A 12 -7.90 -5.76 -3.63
CA ALA A 12 -7.03 -4.59 -3.67
C ALA A 12 -5.95 -4.72 -4.73
N LEU A 13 -5.47 -3.59 -5.20
CA LEU A 13 -4.35 -3.45 -6.12
C LEU A 13 -3.37 -2.42 -5.56
N LEU A 14 -2.10 -2.80 -5.47
CA LEU A 14 -1.02 -1.90 -5.12
C LEU A 14 -0.20 -1.58 -6.36
N VAL A 15 -0.09 -0.30 -6.67
CA VAL A 15 0.71 0.23 -7.79
C VAL A 15 1.93 0.92 -7.25
N GLU A 16 3.08 0.62 -7.81
CA GLU A 16 4.36 1.25 -7.48
C GLU A 16 4.84 2.11 -8.66
N THR A 17 5.35 3.30 -8.36
CA THR A 17 6.06 4.15 -9.31
C THR A 17 7.34 4.66 -8.64
N PRO A 18 8.54 4.34 -9.15
CA PRO A 18 9.78 4.91 -8.64
C PRO A 18 9.74 6.44 -8.66
N LEU A 19 10.25 7.10 -7.60
CA LEU A 19 10.18 8.56 -7.53
C LEU A 19 10.94 9.22 -8.67
N GLU A 20 12.02 8.64 -9.14
CA GLU A 20 12.80 9.13 -10.27
C GLU A 20 12.04 9.14 -11.61
N ASP A 21 10.99 8.34 -11.74
CA ASP A 21 10.15 8.25 -12.93
C ASP A 21 9.00 9.27 -12.92
N LEU A 22 8.81 9.98 -11.80
CA LEU A 22 7.79 11.01 -11.65
C LEU A 22 8.25 12.36 -12.20
N PRO A 23 7.33 13.27 -12.60
CA PRO A 23 7.67 14.65 -12.92
C PRO A 23 8.44 15.34 -11.78
N GLU A 24 9.39 16.22 -12.11
CA GLU A 24 10.22 16.93 -11.11
C GLU A 24 9.41 17.64 -10.04
N ALA A 25 8.28 18.26 -10.38
CA ALA A 25 7.40 18.91 -9.43
C ALA A 25 6.85 17.93 -8.37
N TRP A 26 6.54 16.70 -8.79
CA TRP A 26 6.11 15.64 -7.87
C TRP A 26 7.26 15.12 -7.04
N GLN A 27 8.44 14.92 -7.63
CA GLN A 27 9.63 14.51 -6.89
C GLN A 27 9.94 15.50 -5.76
N ALA A 28 9.91 16.81 -6.05
CA ALA A 28 10.14 17.86 -5.06
C ALA A 28 9.07 17.87 -3.95
N GLY A 29 7.79 17.73 -4.32
CA GLY A 29 6.67 17.67 -3.38
C GLY A 29 6.64 16.41 -2.50
N LEU A 30 7.22 15.31 -2.99
CA LEU A 30 7.31 14.01 -2.32
C LEU A 30 8.68 13.74 -1.68
N ALA A 31 9.58 14.73 -1.64
CA ALA A 31 10.87 14.65 -0.97
C ALA A 31 10.70 14.65 0.56
N LEU A 32 10.01 13.64 1.05
CA LEU A 32 9.78 13.45 2.49
C LEU A 32 11.10 13.09 3.21
N PRO A 33 11.25 13.44 4.50
CA PRO A 33 12.37 12.98 5.30
C PRO A 33 12.54 11.45 5.21
N GLN A 34 13.77 10.97 5.38
CA GLN A 34 14.00 9.52 5.42
C GLN A 34 13.14 8.89 6.52
N PRO A 35 12.38 7.85 6.21
CA PRO A 35 11.53 7.20 7.19
C PRO A 35 12.41 6.61 8.29
N GLN A 36 12.02 6.89 9.52
CA GLN A 36 12.59 6.22 10.68
C GLN A 36 11.65 5.07 11.04
N PRO A 37 12.13 3.83 11.15
CA PRO A 37 11.33 2.74 11.69
C PRO A 37 10.82 3.17 13.07
N THR A 38 9.54 3.30 13.21
CA THR A 38 8.92 3.55 14.52
C THR A 38 8.63 2.21 15.17
N LEU A 39 9.06 2.05 16.40
CA LEU A 39 8.54 0.95 17.23
C LEU A 39 7.03 1.19 17.35
N ALA A 40 6.26 0.16 17.02
CA ALA A 40 4.82 0.20 17.23
C ALA A 40 4.55 0.54 18.71
N PRO A 41 3.61 1.46 19.02
CA PRO A 41 3.16 1.65 20.38
C PRO A 41 2.83 0.29 21.03
N GLU A 42 3.07 0.12 22.33
CA GLU A 42 2.84 -1.16 23.02
C GLU A 42 1.47 -1.78 22.71
N GLN A 43 0.44 -0.96 22.54
CA GLN A 43 -0.90 -1.41 22.18
C GLN A 43 -0.99 -2.04 20.77
N LEU A 44 -0.13 -1.63 19.84
CA LEU A 44 -0.05 -2.20 18.49
C LEU A 44 0.94 -3.38 18.44
N ALA A 45 1.89 -3.46 19.36
CA ALA A 45 2.79 -4.60 19.50
C ALA A 45 2.05 -5.90 19.82
N LEU A 46 0.85 -5.83 20.41
CA LEU A 46 -0.02 -6.98 20.63
C LEU A 46 -0.63 -7.55 19.34
N THR A 47 -0.65 -6.77 18.27
CA THR A 47 -1.32 -7.12 17.03
C THR A 47 -0.38 -7.23 15.83
N CYS A 48 0.84 -6.71 15.94
CA CYS A 48 1.87 -6.83 14.92
C CYS A 48 2.95 -7.82 15.37
N PRO A 49 3.31 -8.80 14.54
CA PRO A 49 4.44 -9.68 14.83
C PRO A 49 5.71 -8.86 15.09
N GLN A 50 6.51 -9.30 16.06
CA GLN A 50 7.76 -8.61 16.42
C GLN A 50 8.95 -9.00 15.53
N THR A 51 8.71 -9.73 14.48
CA THR A 51 9.72 -10.07 13.49
C THR A 51 10.06 -8.81 12.70
N GLY A 52 11.34 -8.44 12.70
CA GLY A 52 11.80 -7.29 11.91
C GLY A 52 11.43 -7.49 10.44
N PRO A 53 11.04 -6.42 9.76
CA PRO A 53 10.57 -6.52 8.38
C PRO A 53 11.64 -7.11 7.48
N VAL A 54 11.35 -8.23 6.84
CA VAL A 54 12.15 -8.76 5.75
C VAL A 54 11.78 -7.97 4.51
N PHE A 55 12.55 -6.93 4.21
CA PHE A 55 12.31 -6.14 2.99
C PHE A 55 13.02 -6.75 1.81
N GLY A 56 12.26 -7.09 0.78
CA GLY A 56 12.81 -7.32 -0.55
C GLY A 56 13.12 -6.03 -1.33
N GLY A 57 13.02 -4.86 -0.69
CA GLY A 57 13.14 -3.56 -1.33
C GLY A 57 14.55 -2.96 -1.28
N GLN A 58 14.76 -1.90 -2.08
CA GLN A 58 15.98 -1.10 -2.10
C GLN A 58 15.86 0.04 -1.08
N ALA A 59 16.60 -0.02 0.01
CA ALA A 59 16.50 0.97 1.10
C ALA A 59 17.01 2.37 0.71
N ASP A 60 17.86 2.46 -0.30
CA ASP A 60 18.46 3.70 -0.83
C ASP A 60 17.59 4.37 -1.90
N ARG A 61 16.58 3.69 -2.44
CA ARG A 61 15.64 4.21 -3.43
C ARG A 61 14.23 4.23 -2.87
N ARG A 62 13.42 5.14 -3.37
CA ARG A 62 12.02 5.32 -2.90
C ARG A 62 11.05 5.30 -4.06
N SER A 63 9.86 4.83 -3.77
CA SER A 63 8.74 4.81 -4.70
C SER A 63 7.49 5.43 -4.09
N LEU A 64 6.66 5.96 -4.95
CA LEU A 64 5.26 6.30 -4.67
C LEU A 64 4.43 5.03 -4.84
N TYR A 65 3.59 4.76 -3.86
CA TYR A 65 2.67 3.64 -3.84
C TYR A 65 1.23 4.13 -3.76
N LEU A 66 0.37 3.57 -4.61
CA LEU A 66 -1.06 3.82 -4.59
C LEU A 66 -1.76 2.49 -4.33
N LEU A 67 -2.48 2.39 -3.22
CA LEU A 67 -3.32 1.26 -2.88
C LEU A 67 -4.77 1.58 -3.22
N TYR A 68 -5.35 0.81 -4.13
CA TYR A 68 -6.77 0.84 -4.49
C TYR A 68 -7.44 -0.36 -3.84
N ALA A 69 -8.37 -0.13 -2.92
CA ALA A 69 -9.01 -1.21 -2.17
C ALA A 69 -10.54 -1.16 -2.25
N HIS A 70 -11.18 -2.20 -1.71
CA HIS A 70 -12.62 -2.47 -1.78
C HIS A 70 -13.15 -2.62 -3.20
N LEU A 71 -12.30 -3.12 -4.12
CA LEU A 71 -12.73 -3.37 -5.50
C LEU A 71 -13.82 -4.44 -5.54
N LYS A 72 -14.72 -4.32 -6.52
CA LYS A 72 -15.86 -5.23 -6.68
C LYS A 72 -15.41 -6.67 -6.95
N GLU A 73 -14.37 -6.81 -7.77
CA GLU A 73 -13.82 -8.09 -8.18
C GLU A 73 -12.30 -8.09 -7.97
N ALA A 74 -11.71 -9.27 -7.84
CA ALA A 74 -10.27 -9.39 -7.76
C ALA A 74 -9.62 -8.82 -9.03
N PRO A 75 -8.54 -8.03 -8.91
CA PRO A 75 -7.82 -7.51 -10.07
C PRO A 75 -7.32 -8.64 -10.97
N THR A 76 -7.42 -8.44 -12.28
CA THR A 76 -6.88 -9.38 -13.27
C THR A 76 -5.39 -9.16 -13.54
N LEU A 77 -4.86 -8.01 -13.14
CA LEU A 77 -3.45 -7.66 -13.23
C LEU A 77 -2.60 -8.57 -12.33
N GLN A 78 -1.41 -8.92 -12.82
CA GLN A 78 -0.44 -9.72 -12.10
C GLN A 78 0.68 -8.84 -11.54
N PRO A 79 1.33 -9.25 -10.43
CA PRO A 79 2.49 -8.54 -9.92
C PRO A 79 3.60 -8.42 -10.97
N GLY A 80 3.98 -7.19 -11.29
CA GLY A 80 4.98 -6.86 -12.32
C GLY A 80 4.38 -6.38 -13.63
N ASP A 81 3.06 -6.41 -13.80
CA ASP A 81 2.41 -5.80 -14.97
C ASP A 81 2.60 -4.29 -14.95
N ALA A 82 2.93 -3.72 -16.11
CA ALA A 82 2.99 -2.27 -16.28
C ALA A 82 1.58 -1.72 -16.50
N ILE A 83 1.30 -0.58 -15.85
CA ILE A 83 0.00 0.11 -15.95
C ILE A 83 0.18 1.40 -16.75
N GLY A 84 -0.66 1.56 -17.77
CA GLY A 84 -0.69 2.78 -18.58
C GLY A 84 -1.58 3.86 -17.95
N CYS A 85 -1.28 5.13 -18.29
CA CYS A 85 -2.13 6.26 -17.92
C CYS A 85 -3.55 6.07 -18.47
N GLY A 86 -4.56 6.26 -17.63
CA GLY A 86 -5.97 6.07 -18.00
C GLY A 86 -6.43 4.61 -18.10
N GLN A 87 -5.56 3.65 -17.80
CA GLN A 87 -5.95 2.24 -17.79
C GLN A 87 -6.96 1.96 -16.69
N THR A 88 -8.04 1.25 -17.04
CA THR A 88 -9.02 0.79 -16.05
C THR A 88 -8.39 -0.27 -15.16
N LEU A 89 -8.42 -0.07 -13.85
CA LEU A 89 -7.87 -0.99 -12.85
C LEU A 89 -8.93 -1.95 -12.27
N GLY A 90 -10.17 -1.53 -12.26
CA GLY A 90 -11.29 -2.29 -11.70
C GLY A 90 -12.52 -1.45 -11.50
N ALA A 91 -13.54 -2.01 -10.88
CA ALA A 91 -14.75 -1.31 -10.47
C ALA A 91 -14.79 -1.13 -8.95
N ILE A 92 -15.35 -0.04 -8.50
CA ILE A 92 -15.62 0.24 -7.09
C ILE A 92 -16.60 -0.81 -6.54
N GLY A 93 -16.31 -1.32 -5.35
CA GLY A 93 -17.13 -2.30 -4.66
C GLY A 93 -17.15 -2.09 -3.15
N GLU A 94 -17.45 -3.18 -2.44
CA GLU A 94 -17.59 -3.21 -0.99
C GLU A 94 -16.91 -4.44 -0.37
N SER A 95 -15.91 -5.01 -1.06
CA SER A 95 -15.16 -6.16 -0.54
C SER A 95 -14.32 -5.79 0.69
N GLY A 96 -14.04 -6.75 1.56
CA GLY A 96 -13.31 -6.53 2.80
C GLY A 96 -14.14 -5.76 3.85
N ASN A 97 -13.51 -4.81 4.54
CA ASN A 97 -14.18 -4.02 5.57
C ASN A 97 -14.82 -2.75 5.00
N ALA A 98 -15.87 -2.90 4.22
CA ALA A 98 -16.63 -1.80 3.65
C ALA A 98 -18.12 -1.97 3.95
N LEU A 99 -18.79 -0.89 4.35
CA LEU A 99 -20.23 -0.87 4.65
C LEU A 99 -21.09 -0.47 3.44
N ASN A 100 -20.47 0.12 2.44
CA ASN A 100 -21.10 0.58 1.20
C ASN A 100 -20.05 0.66 0.09
N PRO A 101 -20.45 0.65 -1.18
CA PRO A 101 -19.50 0.77 -2.28
C PRO A 101 -18.74 2.10 -2.24
N HIS A 102 -17.42 2.04 -2.16
CA HIS A 102 -16.53 3.20 -2.23
C HIS A 102 -15.14 2.80 -2.68
N LEU A 103 -14.34 3.76 -3.10
CA LEU A 103 -12.91 3.59 -3.31
C LEU A 103 -12.16 3.95 -2.02
N HIS A 104 -11.41 3.00 -1.48
CA HIS A 104 -10.38 3.29 -0.49
C HIS A 104 -9.06 3.49 -1.24
N LEU A 105 -8.55 4.72 -1.21
CA LEU A 105 -7.26 5.09 -1.81
C LEU A 105 -6.28 5.47 -0.72
N GLU A 106 -5.17 4.73 -0.62
CA GLU A 106 -4.02 5.16 0.17
C GLU A 106 -2.86 5.55 -0.76
N VAL A 107 -2.21 6.64 -0.44
CA VAL A 107 -1.00 7.08 -1.11
C VAL A 107 0.14 7.10 -0.11
N ARG A 108 1.24 6.42 -0.43
CA ARG A 108 2.40 6.33 0.45
C ARG A 108 3.69 6.46 -0.32
N VAL A 109 4.73 6.97 0.36
CA VAL A 109 6.11 6.94 -0.12
C VAL A 109 6.91 6.02 0.78
N GLY A 110 7.58 5.04 0.20
CA GLY A 110 8.34 4.02 0.91
C GLY A 110 9.56 3.51 0.14
N PRO A 111 10.27 2.51 0.66
CA PRO A 111 11.38 1.86 -0.04
C PRO A 111 10.93 1.31 -1.39
N ALA A 112 11.77 1.45 -2.43
CA ALA A 112 11.45 0.98 -3.78
C ALA A 112 11.54 -0.56 -3.89
N GLY A 113 10.73 -1.15 -4.77
CA GLY A 113 10.76 -2.56 -5.12
C GLY A 113 10.17 -3.51 -4.06
N VAL A 114 9.44 -2.97 -3.09
CA VAL A 114 8.74 -3.80 -2.10
C VAL A 114 7.49 -4.41 -2.72
N ARG A 115 7.34 -5.73 -2.58
CA ARG A 115 6.17 -6.47 -3.07
C ARG A 115 5.44 -7.11 -1.91
N PHE A 116 4.17 -6.85 -1.82
CA PHE A 116 3.27 -7.52 -0.89
C PHE A 116 2.42 -8.53 -1.66
N THR A 117 2.52 -9.80 -1.28
CA THR A 117 1.71 -10.88 -1.88
C THR A 117 0.25 -10.78 -1.43
N SER A 118 0.05 -10.38 -0.19
CA SER A 118 -1.24 -10.10 0.43
C SER A 118 -1.03 -9.30 1.71
N MET A 119 -2.03 -8.54 2.11
CA MET A 119 -2.05 -7.82 3.38
C MET A 119 -3.39 -8.09 4.07
N ALA A 120 -3.37 -8.72 5.24
CA ALA A 120 -4.54 -8.92 6.06
C ALA A 120 -4.20 -8.78 7.54
N HIS A 121 -5.12 -8.19 8.29
CA HIS A 121 -5.00 -8.02 9.74
C HIS A 121 -6.40 -7.95 10.35
N TYR A 122 -6.52 -8.27 11.64
CA TYR A 122 -7.83 -8.38 12.33
C TYR A 122 -8.75 -9.47 11.74
N ASP A 123 -8.19 -10.41 11.00
CA ASP A 123 -8.88 -11.55 10.39
C ASP A 123 -8.31 -12.81 11.02
N ALA A 124 -9.15 -13.62 11.63
CA ALA A 124 -8.73 -14.87 12.29
C ALA A 124 -8.08 -15.90 11.33
N SER A 125 -8.30 -15.73 10.04
CA SER A 125 -7.71 -16.57 8.99
C SER A 125 -6.44 -15.96 8.36
N ALA A 126 -6.01 -14.76 8.80
CA ALA A 126 -4.81 -14.13 8.29
C ALA A 126 -3.57 -14.94 8.66
N SER A 127 -2.70 -15.19 7.68
CA SER A 127 -1.40 -15.79 7.92
C SER A 127 -0.45 -14.81 8.61
N LEU A 128 0.62 -15.33 9.21
CA LEU A 128 1.65 -14.49 9.80
C LEU A 128 2.26 -13.52 8.77
N GLU A 129 2.53 -14.00 7.55
CA GLU A 129 3.05 -13.18 6.45
C GLU A 129 2.11 -12.02 6.09
N GLU A 130 0.81 -12.28 5.99
CA GLU A 130 -0.18 -11.23 5.69
C GLU A 130 -0.25 -10.17 6.81
N MET A 131 -0.18 -10.60 8.06
CA MET A 131 -0.14 -9.69 9.20
C MET A 131 1.15 -8.86 9.22
N GLU A 132 2.30 -9.47 8.94
CA GLU A 132 3.58 -8.77 8.81
C GLU A 132 3.53 -7.74 7.70
N ASN A 133 3.05 -8.11 6.51
CA ASN A 133 2.91 -7.21 5.37
C ASN A 133 2.02 -6.00 5.70
N TYR A 134 0.89 -6.24 6.35
CA TYR A 134 0.01 -5.17 6.80
C TYR A 134 0.70 -4.23 7.81
N CYS A 135 1.40 -4.80 8.80
CA CYS A 135 2.09 -4.03 9.82
C CYS A 135 3.26 -3.23 9.23
N VAL A 136 3.98 -3.78 8.27
CA VAL A 136 5.00 -3.08 7.51
C VAL A 136 4.39 -1.89 6.75
N TRP A 137 3.29 -2.13 6.05
CA TRP A 137 2.61 -1.10 5.28
C TRP A 137 2.05 0.04 6.15
N ARG A 138 1.38 -0.30 7.26
CA ARG A 138 0.60 0.66 8.06
C ARG A 138 1.32 1.23 9.27
N VAL A 139 2.15 0.42 9.92
CA VAL A 139 2.60 0.67 11.30
C VAL A 139 4.10 0.94 11.40
N SER A 140 4.91 0.36 10.52
CA SER A 140 6.38 0.42 10.64
C SER A 140 6.98 1.82 10.51
N GLY A 141 6.25 2.79 9.96
CA GLY A 141 6.76 4.12 9.62
C GLY A 141 7.59 4.17 8.33
N LEU A 142 7.86 3.03 7.71
CA LEU A 142 8.65 2.95 6.47
C LEU A 142 7.88 3.47 5.25
N PHE A 143 6.57 3.27 5.25
CA PHE A 143 5.66 3.77 4.23
C PHE A 143 4.92 5.00 4.76
N GLN A 144 5.43 6.18 4.43
CA GLN A 144 4.90 7.45 4.90
C GLN A 144 3.63 7.82 4.13
N LEU A 145 2.54 8.03 4.85
CA LEU A 145 1.26 8.44 4.27
C LEU A 145 1.38 9.84 3.67
N VAL A 146 0.83 10.00 2.47
CA VAL A 146 0.71 11.27 1.76
C VAL A 146 -0.78 11.55 1.53
N ASP A 147 -1.20 12.79 1.72
CA ASP A 147 -2.56 13.21 1.38
C ASP A 147 -2.75 13.14 -0.14
N PRO A 148 -3.69 12.32 -0.65
CA PRO A 148 -3.96 12.22 -2.08
C PRO A 148 -4.28 13.56 -2.74
N LEU A 149 -4.88 14.50 -2.01
CA LEU A 149 -5.20 15.84 -2.53
C LEU A 149 -3.96 16.67 -2.81
N GLN A 150 -2.86 16.42 -2.09
CA GLN A 150 -1.58 17.08 -2.37
C GLN A 150 -1.04 16.67 -3.73
N LEU A 151 -1.20 15.39 -4.13
CA LEU A 151 -0.78 14.95 -5.46
C LEU A 151 -1.59 15.63 -6.56
N LEU A 152 -2.89 15.80 -6.38
CA LEU A 152 -3.74 16.49 -7.34
C LEU A 152 -3.34 17.96 -7.49
N ALA A 153 -2.87 18.59 -6.42
CA ALA A 153 -2.38 19.97 -6.45
C ALA A 153 -1.01 20.12 -7.14
N LEU A 154 -0.24 19.04 -7.28
CA LEU A 154 1.04 19.02 -7.98
C LEU A 154 0.89 18.76 -9.50
N SER A 155 -0.32 18.42 -9.96
CA SER A 155 -0.60 18.21 -11.38
C SER A 155 -0.49 19.54 -12.12
N PRO A 156 0.18 19.58 -13.29
CA PRO A 156 0.34 20.80 -14.10
C PRO A 156 -0.98 21.30 -14.66
#